data_bff8fd189059a45fbe837e4090d07889
#
_entry.id   bff8fd189059a45fbe837e4090d07889
#
_cell.length_a   1.000
_cell.length_b   1.000
_cell.length_c   1.000
_cell.angle_alpha   90.00
_cell.angle_beta   90.00
_cell.angle_gamma   90.00
#
_symmetry.space_group_name_H-M   'P 1'
#
loop_
_entity.id
_entity.type
_entity.pdbx_description
1 polymer ?
#
loop_
_entity_poly.entity_id
_entity_poly.type
_entity_poly.pdbx_seq_one_letter_code
_entity_poly.pdbx_strand_id
1 'polypeptide(L)'
;MTHLDKTAGSATSGSAEEFVGEIREARPRDYARIAELAGQLGYPSSADEIAKRFDGMQHSNENAVFVAQLGGEIAGWVAVFVYRVVEADARAEISGFVVDERYRSQRVGMHLLARAERWAREKGCRAIGLRSNVIRDRAHAFYERHGYKHVKTQKSFRKDL
;
A
#
# COMPACT_ATOMS: atom_id res chain seq x y z
N MET A 1 -14.79 -18.84 59.09
CA MET A 1 -13.77 -17.75 59.09
C MET A 1 -12.65 -18.16 58.15
N THR A 2 -12.61 -17.64 56.97
CA THR A 2 -11.37 -17.54 56.19
C THR A 2 -11.65 -16.64 54.98
N HIS A 3 -10.99 -15.53 54.95
CA HIS A 3 -11.09 -14.48 53.95
C HIS A 3 -10.45 -14.93 52.63
N LEU A 4 -11.18 -14.77 51.55
CA LEU A 4 -10.67 -14.87 50.17
C LEU A 4 -10.38 -13.47 49.66
N ASP A 5 -9.11 -13.16 49.51
CA ASP A 5 -8.64 -11.96 48.87
C ASP A 5 -8.56 -12.20 47.36
N LYS A 6 -9.33 -11.45 46.59
CA LYS A 6 -9.36 -11.47 45.15
C LYS A 6 -8.57 -10.27 44.62
N THR A 7 -7.31 -10.47 44.34
CA THR A 7 -6.56 -9.49 43.51
C THR A 7 -6.91 -9.67 42.06
N ALA A 8 -7.75 -8.77 41.55
CA ALA A 8 -8.02 -8.65 40.16
C ALA A 8 -6.81 -7.97 39.46
N GLY A 9 -6.07 -8.75 38.69
CA GLY A 9 -5.06 -8.23 37.78
C GLY A 9 -5.71 -7.44 36.67
N SER A 10 -5.52 -6.12 36.70
CA SER A 10 -5.88 -5.20 35.62
C SER A 10 -5.01 -5.52 34.41
N ALA A 11 -5.57 -6.18 33.41
CA ALA A 11 -4.97 -6.27 32.10
C ALA A 11 -5.08 -4.88 31.44
N THR A 12 -3.96 -4.19 31.38
CA THR A 12 -3.81 -2.96 30.59
C THR A 12 -3.93 -3.32 29.11
N SER A 13 -5.12 -3.16 28.55
CA SER A 13 -5.31 -3.20 27.10
C SER A 13 -4.57 -2.03 26.52
N GLY A 14 -3.41 -2.28 25.90
CA GLY A 14 -2.71 -1.31 25.09
C GLY A 14 -3.69 -0.79 24.04
N SER A 15 -4.07 0.47 24.14
CA SER A 15 -4.90 1.17 23.15
C SER A 15 -4.16 1.12 21.84
N ALA A 16 -4.66 0.30 20.91
CA ALA A 16 -4.18 0.31 19.54
C ALA A 16 -4.49 1.70 19.01
N GLU A 17 -3.46 2.53 18.82
CA GLU A 17 -3.62 3.88 18.26
C GLU A 17 -4.46 3.81 16.98
N GLU A 18 -5.60 4.51 17.01
CA GLU A 18 -6.55 4.56 15.92
C GLU A 18 -5.94 5.36 14.78
N PHE A 19 -6.08 4.87 13.54
CA PHE A 19 -5.64 5.62 12.37
C PHE A 19 -6.50 6.89 12.21
N VAL A 20 -5.92 8.04 12.51
CA VAL A 20 -6.58 9.35 12.37
C VAL A 20 -6.14 9.98 11.04
N GLY A 21 -6.75 9.54 9.96
CA GLY A 21 -6.42 10.02 8.61
C GLY A 21 -7.49 9.66 7.59
N GLU A 22 -7.29 10.09 6.36
CA GLU A 22 -8.15 9.80 5.22
C GLU A 22 -7.37 8.99 4.17
N ILE A 23 -7.99 7.92 3.66
CA ILE A 23 -7.51 7.23 2.45
C ILE A 23 -8.42 7.64 1.30
N ARG A 24 -7.88 8.32 0.32
CA ARG A 24 -8.60 8.84 -0.85
C ARG A 24 -7.83 8.64 -2.14
N GLU A 25 -8.48 8.84 -3.27
CA GLU A 25 -7.79 8.89 -4.56
C GLU A 25 -6.82 10.07 -4.63
N ALA A 26 -5.72 9.86 -5.32
CA ALA A 26 -4.73 10.89 -5.60
C ALA A 26 -5.31 11.98 -6.51
N ARG A 27 -4.88 13.22 -6.29
CA ARG A 27 -5.29 14.41 -7.04
C ARG A 27 -4.05 15.15 -7.55
N PRO A 28 -4.16 16.02 -8.55
CA PRO A 28 -3.02 16.76 -9.10
C PRO A 28 -2.18 17.48 -8.02
N ARG A 29 -2.82 18.02 -7.00
CA ARG A 29 -2.13 18.68 -5.87
C ARG A 29 -1.21 17.76 -5.07
N ASP A 30 -1.36 16.45 -5.19
CA ASP A 30 -0.57 15.46 -4.45
C ASP A 30 0.71 15.04 -5.21
N TYR A 31 0.84 15.38 -6.51
CA TYR A 31 1.89 14.86 -7.38
C TYR A 31 3.30 15.19 -6.90
N ALA A 32 3.52 16.38 -6.37
CA ALA A 32 4.82 16.76 -5.81
C ALA A 32 5.21 15.84 -4.64
N ARG A 33 4.25 15.58 -3.74
CA ARG A 33 4.50 14.72 -2.58
C ARG A 33 4.60 13.25 -2.96
N ILE A 34 3.83 12.78 -3.94
CA ILE A 34 3.97 11.44 -4.51
C ILE A 34 5.38 11.25 -5.10
N ALA A 35 5.90 12.26 -5.80
CA ALA A 35 7.26 12.24 -6.37
C ALA A 35 8.34 12.11 -5.30
N GLU A 36 8.25 12.88 -4.21
CA GLU A 36 9.18 12.79 -3.07
C GLU A 36 9.18 11.37 -2.46
N LEU A 37 7.99 10.82 -2.23
CA LEU A 37 7.83 9.47 -1.68
C LEU A 37 8.29 8.38 -2.65
N ALA A 38 8.15 8.59 -3.97
CA ALA A 38 8.72 7.71 -4.98
C ALA A 38 10.25 7.63 -4.87
N GLY A 39 10.90 8.73 -4.51
CA GLY A 39 12.33 8.77 -4.20
C GLY A 39 12.70 7.85 -3.03
N GLN A 40 11.92 7.84 -1.95
CA GLN A 40 12.11 6.91 -0.81
C GLN A 40 11.91 5.43 -1.23
N LEU A 41 11.09 5.18 -2.23
CA LEU A 41 10.89 3.84 -2.80
C LEU A 41 12.07 3.40 -3.70
N GLY A 42 12.95 4.34 -4.10
CA GLY A 42 14.09 4.12 -4.99
C GLY A 42 13.84 4.51 -6.45
N TYR A 43 12.78 5.25 -6.72
CA TYR A 43 12.40 5.75 -8.05
C TYR A 43 12.25 7.26 -8.03
N PRO A 44 13.37 8.02 -7.97
CA PRO A 44 13.33 9.48 -7.97
C PRO A 44 12.58 9.98 -9.21
N SER A 45 11.65 10.90 -9.00
CA SER A 45 10.81 11.46 -10.05
C SER A 45 10.47 12.91 -9.72
N SER A 46 10.22 13.72 -10.74
CA SER A 46 9.66 15.06 -10.60
C SER A 46 8.12 15.02 -10.54
N ALA A 47 7.51 16.10 -10.05
CA ALA A 47 6.06 16.25 -10.08
C ALA A 47 5.50 16.20 -11.51
N ASP A 48 6.20 16.76 -12.49
CA ASP A 48 5.81 16.75 -13.90
C ASP A 48 5.83 15.33 -14.50
N GLU A 49 6.83 14.52 -14.13
CA GLU A 49 6.89 13.12 -14.55
C GLU A 49 5.75 12.30 -13.94
N ILE A 50 5.41 12.57 -12.68
CA ILE A 50 4.25 11.96 -12.04
C ILE A 50 2.97 12.38 -12.76
N ALA A 51 2.77 13.67 -13.05
CA ALA A 51 1.62 14.18 -13.79
C ALA A 51 1.45 13.47 -15.16
N LYS A 52 2.52 13.38 -15.95
CA LYS A 52 2.50 12.67 -17.24
C LYS A 52 2.12 11.20 -17.12
N ARG A 53 2.60 10.51 -16.06
CA ARG A 53 2.24 9.11 -15.80
C ARG A 53 0.77 8.97 -15.44
N PHE A 54 0.24 9.89 -14.62
CA PHE A 54 -1.18 9.92 -14.29
C PHE A 54 -2.06 10.16 -15.50
N ASP A 55 -1.68 11.08 -16.39
CA ASP A 55 -2.41 11.32 -17.64
C ASP A 55 -2.51 10.05 -18.50
N GLY A 56 -1.43 9.27 -18.59
CA GLY A 56 -1.44 7.97 -19.26
C GLY A 56 -2.34 6.91 -18.59
N MET A 57 -2.62 7.06 -17.30
CA MET A 57 -3.45 6.12 -16.55
C MET A 57 -4.94 6.50 -16.55
N GLN A 58 -5.30 7.77 -16.72
CA GLN A 58 -6.69 8.28 -16.61
C GLN A 58 -7.64 7.73 -17.68
N HIS A 59 -7.14 7.22 -18.79
CA HIS A 59 -7.95 6.67 -19.88
C HIS A 59 -8.49 5.26 -19.60
N SER A 60 -8.15 4.69 -18.46
CA SER A 60 -8.60 3.35 -18.07
C SER A 60 -9.11 3.35 -16.63
N ASN A 61 -10.32 2.84 -16.43
CA ASN A 61 -10.86 2.60 -15.09
C ASN A 61 -10.22 1.37 -14.39
N GLU A 62 -9.20 0.78 -15.01
CA GLU A 62 -8.47 -0.38 -14.50
C GLU A 62 -7.19 -0.01 -13.75
N ASN A 63 -6.99 1.27 -13.47
CA ASN A 63 -5.88 1.80 -12.65
C ASN A 63 -6.43 2.67 -11.54
N ALA A 64 -5.77 2.67 -10.39
CA ALA A 64 -6.06 3.60 -9.30
C ALA A 64 -4.79 3.90 -8.50
N VAL A 65 -4.72 5.12 -7.97
CA VAL A 65 -3.70 5.53 -7.01
C VAL A 65 -4.41 6.13 -5.79
N PHE A 66 -4.15 5.57 -4.63
CA PHE A 66 -4.69 6.07 -3.36
C PHE A 66 -3.57 6.66 -2.53
N VAL A 67 -3.89 7.73 -1.82
CA VAL A 67 -3.00 8.39 -0.86
C VAL A 67 -3.58 8.29 0.54
N ALA A 68 -2.71 8.21 1.52
CA ALA A 68 -3.04 8.36 2.93
C ALA A 68 -2.71 9.78 3.36
N GLN A 69 -3.71 10.54 3.79
CA GLN A 69 -3.55 11.90 4.28
C GLN A 69 -3.73 11.94 5.80
N LEU A 70 -2.72 12.42 6.52
CA LEU A 70 -2.71 12.61 7.97
C LEU A 70 -2.35 14.06 8.28
N GLY A 71 -3.16 14.73 9.07
CA GLY A 71 -2.88 16.12 9.48
C GLY A 71 -2.64 17.10 8.32
N GLY A 72 -3.22 16.83 7.15
CA GLY A 72 -3.02 17.63 5.93
C GLY A 72 -1.87 17.17 5.03
N GLU A 73 -0.95 16.34 5.52
CA GLU A 73 0.18 15.80 4.74
C GLU A 73 -0.12 14.42 4.16
N ILE A 74 0.46 14.13 2.99
CA ILE A 74 0.43 12.78 2.42
C ILE A 74 1.54 11.94 3.08
N ALA A 75 1.12 10.94 3.82
CA ALA A 75 1.97 10.02 4.57
C ALA A 75 2.39 8.77 3.77
N GLY A 76 1.72 8.50 2.66
CA GLY A 76 2.02 7.36 1.80
C GLY A 76 1.06 7.25 0.63
N TRP A 77 1.36 6.36 -0.30
CA TRP A 77 0.49 6.06 -1.42
C TRP A 77 0.61 4.60 -1.87
N VAL A 78 -0.42 4.12 -2.56
CA VAL A 78 -0.47 2.82 -3.23
C VAL A 78 -1.03 2.99 -4.63
N ALA A 79 -0.37 2.39 -5.62
CA ALA A 79 -0.84 2.28 -6.99
C ALA A 79 -1.23 0.84 -7.28
N VAL A 80 -2.40 0.62 -7.86
CA VAL A 80 -2.97 -0.69 -8.14
C VAL A 80 -3.62 -0.70 -9.52
N PHE A 81 -3.54 -1.82 -10.22
CA PHE A 81 -4.16 -1.98 -11.54
C PHE A 81 -4.70 -3.40 -11.74
N VAL A 82 -5.60 -3.56 -12.70
CA VAL A 82 -6.08 -4.87 -13.13
C VAL A 82 -5.07 -5.47 -14.09
N TYR A 83 -4.43 -6.55 -13.67
CA TYR A 83 -3.47 -7.31 -14.46
C TYR A 83 -4.18 -8.41 -15.24
N ARG A 84 -4.12 -8.33 -16.57
CA ARG A 84 -4.70 -9.31 -17.49
C ARG A 84 -3.63 -10.01 -18.28
N VAL A 85 -3.71 -11.32 -18.33
CA VAL A 85 -2.84 -12.19 -19.12
C VAL A 85 -3.67 -13.28 -19.79
N VAL A 86 -3.14 -13.90 -20.82
CA VAL A 86 -3.85 -14.93 -21.58
C VAL A 86 -3.99 -16.22 -20.79
N GLU A 87 -2.97 -16.53 -19.97
CA GLU A 87 -2.83 -17.81 -19.26
C GLU A 87 -3.51 -17.89 -17.89
N ALA A 88 -4.13 -16.80 -17.41
CA ALA A 88 -4.76 -16.78 -16.09
C ALA A 88 -5.88 -15.75 -15.99
N ASP A 89 -6.79 -15.97 -15.04
CA ASP A 89 -7.84 -15.01 -14.71
C ASP A 89 -7.26 -13.65 -14.31
N ALA A 90 -8.00 -12.58 -14.60
CA ALA A 90 -7.63 -11.23 -14.21
C ALA A 90 -7.51 -11.12 -12.68
N ARG A 91 -6.43 -10.47 -12.23
CA ARG A 91 -6.19 -10.14 -10.82
C ARG A 91 -5.79 -8.68 -10.68
N ALA A 92 -5.90 -8.14 -9.50
CA ALA A 92 -5.29 -6.86 -9.20
C ALA A 92 -3.79 -7.03 -8.91
N GLU A 93 -2.99 -6.03 -9.26
CA GLU A 93 -1.57 -5.99 -8.92
C GLU A 93 -1.18 -4.60 -8.38
N ILE A 94 -0.54 -4.56 -7.22
CA ILE A 94 0.06 -3.36 -6.66
C ILE A 94 1.38 -3.12 -7.40
N SER A 95 1.46 -2.00 -8.12
CA SER A 95 2.64 -1.59 -8.88
C SER A 95 3.59 -0.69 -8.09
N GLY A 96 3.07 0.00 -7.06
CA GLY A 96 3.85 0.86 -6.18
C GLY A 96 3.19 0.98 -4.82
N PHE A 97 4.01 0.98 -3.77
CA PHE A 97 3.53 1.08 -2.39
C PHE A 97 4.63 1.68 -1.52
N VAL A 98 4.36 2.81 -0.91
CA VAL A 98 5.30 3.48 -0.02
C VAL A 98 4.59 4.17 1.13
N VAL A 99 5.18 4.10 2.30
CA VAL A 99 4.83 4.88 3.49
C VAL A 99 6.06 5.68 3.89
N ASP A 100 5.90 6.98 4.05
CA ASP A 100 6.95 7.88 4.53
C ASP A 100 7.54 7.34 5.84
N GLU A 101 8.85 7.40 5.96
CA GLU A 101 9.57 6.92 7.15
C GLU A 101 9.06 7.52 8.45
N ARG A 102 8.64 8.78 8.44
CA ARG A 102 8.08 9.51 9.58
C ARG A 102 6.74 8.96 10.08
N TYR A 103 5.99 8.26 9.21
CA TYR A 103 4.65 7.74 9.50
C TYR A 103 4.60 6.21 9.57
N ARG A 104 5.76 5.55 9.54
CA ARG A 104 5.84 4.09 9.74
C ARG A 104 5.36 3.74 11.15
N SER A 105 4.78 2.55 11.30
CA SER A 105 4.19 2.03 12.53
C SER A 105 2.88 2.71 12.98
N GLN A 106 2.38 3.71 12.26
CA GLN A 106 1.09 4.37 12.49
C GLN A 106 -0.06 3.75 11.66
N ARG A 107 0.05 2.48 11.29
CA ARG A 107 -0.95 1.71 10.52
C ARG A 107 -1.27 2.26 9.11
N VAL A 108 -0.60 3.31 8.64
CA VAL A 108 -0.80 3.90 7.31
C VAL A 108 -0.76 2.85 6.20
N GLY A 109 0.26 1.99 6.22
CA GLY A 109 0.43 0.93 5.22
C GLY A 109 -0.73 -0.06 5.22
N MET A 110 -1.25 -0.45 6.39
CA MET A 110 -2.38 -1.36 6.51
C MET A 110 -3.64 -0.76 5.85
N HIS A 111 -3.93 0.52 6.09
CA HIS A 111 -5.10 1.19 5.53
C HIS A 111 -4.99 1.40 4.01
N LEU A 112 -3.80 1.74 3.51
CA LEU A 112 -3.55 1.80 2.05
C LEU A 112 -3.74 0.44 1.40
N LEU A 113 -3.21 -0.63 2.00
CA LEU A 113 -3.35 -1.99 1.51
C LEU A 113 -4.82 -2.42 1.48
N ALA A 114 -5.56 -2.20 2.58
CA ALA A 114 -6.99 -2.49 2.67
C ALA A 114 -7.81 -1.72 1.62
N ARG A 115 -7.43 -0.48 1.29
CA ARG A 115 -8.09 0.29 0.22
C ARG A 115 -7.83 -0.32 -1.16
N ALA A 116 -6.60 -0.72 -1.45
CA ALA A 116 -6.25 -1.40 -2.70
C ALA A 116 -6.99 -2.73 -2.86
N GLU A 117 -7.08 -3.52 -1.78
CA GLU A 117 -7.83 -4.77 -1.77
C GLU A 117 -9.34 -4.57 -2.00
N ARG A 118 -9.92 -3.53 -1.40
CA ARG A 118 -11.32 -3.18 -1.62
C ARG A 118 -11.55 -2.80 -3.09
N TRP A 119 -10.71 -1.95 -3.66
CA TRP A 119 -10.77 -1.59 -5.06
C TRP A 119 -10.66 -2.82 -5.98
N ALA A 120 -9.77 -3.75 -5.67
CA ALA A 120 -9.64 -4.99 -6.41
C ALA A 120 -10.95 -5.80 -6.43
N ARG A 121 -11.64 -5.90 -5.29
CA ARG A 121 -12.96 -6.55 -5.19
C ARG A 121 -14.03 -5.79 -5.98
N GLU A 122 -14.05 -4.46 -5.93
CA GLU A 122 -14.93 -3.58 -6.71
C GLU A 122 -14.75 -3.81 -8.23
N LYS A 123 -13.52 -4.15 -8.67
CA LYS A 123 -13.18 -4.51 -10.05
C LYS A 123 -13.45 -5.99 -10.40
N GLY A 124 -14.00 -6.77 -9.49
CA GLY A 124 -14.29 -8.19 -9.71
C GLY A 124 -13.06 -9.10 -9.66
N CYS A 125 -11.92 -8.61 -9.22
CA CYS A 125 -10.72 -9.42 -9.07
C CYS A 125 -10.84 -10.37 -7.86
N ARG A 126 -10.49 -11.65 -8.07
CA ARG A 126 -10.48 -12.66 -7.01
C ARG A 126 -9.17 -12.73 -6.24
N ALA A 127 -8.12 -12.11 -6.75
CA ALA A 127 -6.80 -12.06 -6.15
C ALA A 127 -6.17 -10.69 -6.34
N ILE A 128 -5.29 -10.34 -5.42
CA ILE A 128 -4.41 -9.18 -5.51
C ILE A 128 -2.98 -9.64 -5.23
N GLY A 129 -2.03 -9.19 -6.03
CA GLY A 129 -0.63 -9.53 -5.90
C GLY A 129 0.26 -8.29 -5.92
N LEU A 130 1.55 -8.52 -5.72
CA LEU A 130 2.59 -7.52 -5.85
C LEU A 130 3.94 -8.19 -6.15
N ARG A 131 4.90 -7.38 -6.62
CA ARG A 131 6.29 -7.79 -6.76
C ARG A 131 7.14 -6.96 -5.83
N SER A 132 8.01 -7.62 -5.09
CA SER A 132 8.96 -6.98 -4.19
C SER A 132 10.36 -7.49 -4.45
N ASN A 133 11.35 -6.61 -4.35
CA ASN A 133 12.76 -7.02 -4.46
C ASN A 133 13.11 -7.94 -3.29
N VAL A 134 13.87 -8.99 -3.57
CA VAL A 134 14.27 -10.02 -2.59
C VAL A 134 15.01 -9.47 -1.37
N ILE A 135 15.64 -8.31 -1.48
CA ILE A 135 16.37 -7.65 -0.38
C ILE A 135 15.48 -6.87 0.60
N ARG A 136 14.16 -6.82 0.37
CA ARG A 136 13.22 -6.01 1.17
C ARG A 136 12.55 -6.83 2.28
N ASP A 137 13.31 -7.45 3.16
CA ASP A 137 12.80 -8.34 4.22
C ASP A 137 11.72 -7.72 5.09
N ARG A 138 11.87 -6.43 5.44
CA ARG A 138 10.86 -5.71 6.23
C ARG A 138 9.52 -5.60 5.50
N ALA A 139 9.54 -5.36 4.19
CA ALA A 139 8.31 -5.31 3.37
C ALA A 139 7.70 -6.70 3.25
N HIS A 140 8.51 -7.75 3.07
CA HIS A 140 8.02 -9.13 3.01
C HIS A 140 7.29 -9.51 4.31
N ALA A 141 7.90 -9.27 5.48
CA ALA A 141 7.27 -9.52 6.77
C ALA A 141 5.97 -8.72 6.96
N PHE A 142 5.89 -7.50 6.41
CA PHE A 142 4.66 -6.70 6.42
C PHE A 142 3.57 -7.39 5.59
N TYR A 143 3.85 -7.79 4.34
CA TYR A 143 2.87 -8.43 3.46
C TYR A 143 2.38 -9.76 4.03
N GLU A 144 3.28 -10.58 4.56
CA GLU A 144 2.93 -11.87 5.18
C GLU A 144 1.98 -11.71 6.37
N ARG A 145 2.22 -10.72 7.24
CA ARG A 145 1.31 -10.39 8.35
C ARG A 145 -0.08 -9.94 7.89
N HIS A 146 -0.21 -9.45 6.65
CA HIS A 146 -1.48 -9.04 6.05
C HIS A 146 -2.07 -10.11 5.12
N GLY A 147 -1.61 -11.35 5.22
CA GLY A 147 -2.19 -12.50 4.52
C GLY A 147 -1.67 -12.74 3.11
N TYR A 148 -0.68 -11.96 2.64
CA TYR A 148 0.00 -12.25 1.39
C TYR A 148 0.94 -13.43 1.56
N LYS A 149 1.00 -14.29 0.54
CA LYS A 149 1.87 -15.48 0.57
C LYS A 149 2.92 -15.34 -0.53
N HIS A 150 4.17 -15.65 -0.23
CA HIS A 150 5.21 -15.80 -1.23
C HIS A 150 4.84 -16.97 -2.17
N VAL A 151 4.72 -16.72 -3.46
CA VAL A 151 4.33 -17.72 -4.46
C VAL A 151 5.49 -18.13 -5.35
N LYS A 152 6.41 -17.20 -5.67
CA LYS A 152 7.59 -17.49 -6.50
C LYS A 152 8.63 -16.36 -6.46
N THR A 153 9.88 -16.70 -6.80
CA THR A 153 10.95 -15.75 -7.08
C THR A 153 11.26 -15.80 -8.59
N GLN A 154 11.41 -14.64 -9.24
CA GLN A 154 11.61 -14.53 -10.68
C GLN A 154 12.81 -13.64 -11.02
N LYS A 155 13.44 -13.91 -12.17
CA LYS A 155 14.38 -12.99 -12.83
C LYS A 155 13.58 -12.05 -13.75
N SER A 156 13.89 -10.75 -13.73
CA SER A 156 13.34 -9.77 -14.66
C SER A 156 14.36 -9.48 -15.75
N PHE A 157 13.92 -9.41 -16.99
CA PHE A 157 14.75 -9.06 -18.14
C PHE A 157 14.15 -7.84 -18.82
N ARG A 158 15.00 -6.91 -19.27
CA ARG A 158 14.63 -5.70 -20.01
C ARG A 158 15.55 -5.51 -21.20
N LYS A 159 14.99 -5.02 -22.28
CA LYS A 159 15.72 -4.51 -23.45
C LYS A 159 15.18 -3.13 -23.77
N ASP A 160 16.05 -2.14 -23.86
CA ASP A 160 15.68 -0.82 -24.35
C ASP A 160 15.57 -0.87 -25.89
N LEU A 161 14.58 -0.14 -26.47
CA LEU A 161 14.24 -0.15 -27.90
C LEU A 161 14.60 1.17 -28.54
#